data_83d2954f7b374c2da540e34ec2f85c12
#
_entry.id   83d2954f7b374c2da540e34ec2f85c12
#
_cell.length_a   1.000
_cell.length_b   1.000
_cell.length_c   1.000
_cell.angle_alpha   90.00
_cell.angle_beta   90.00
_cell.angle_gamma   90.00
#
_symmetry.space_group_name_H-M   'P 1'
#
loop_
_entity.id
_entity.type
_entity.pdbx_description
1 polymer ?
#
loop_
_entity_poly.entity_id
_entity_poly.type
_entity_poly.pdbx_seq_one_letter_code
_entity_poly.pdbx_strand_id
1 'polypeptide(L)'
;KAVADACHPGKVPVEAELGKVGGKEDDLDGGDDNPYTDPQEAKEFVERTGVDSLAVGIGTAHGVYKGEPKLQFDILSQIREIVDIPLVLHGTSGVPDEAVEECIKRGICKVNYATDLRIAFTNGLNKYLAENPDTIDPKKYSAAGREEVKKYVMSKMKVCGSVGKA
;
A
#
# COMPACT_ATOMS: atom_id res chain seq x y z
N LYS A 1 -6.29 13.28 -15.53
CA LYS A 1 -6.27 14.71 -15.93
C LYS A 1 -7.46 15.46 -15.34
N ALA A 2 -8.70 15.06 -15.63
CA ALA A 2 -9.88 15.75 -15.12
C ALA A 2 -9.91 15.89 -13.60
N VAL A 3 -9.51 14.85 -12.86
CA VAL A 3 -9.43 14.87 -11.38
C VAL A 3 -8.33 15.84 -10.92
N ALA A 4 -7.14 15.79 -11.50
CA ALA A 4 -6.06 16.70 -11.18
C ALA A 4 -6.47 18.16 -11.41
N ASP A 5 -7.08 18.46 -12.57
CA ASP A 5 -7.57 19.80 -12.90
C ASP A 5 -8.65 20.32 -11.92
N ALA A 6 -9.48 19.43 -11.38
CA ALA A 6 -10.49 19.78 -10.39
C ALA A 6 -9.91 19.98 -8.98
N CYS A 7 -8.87 19.21 -8.61
CA CYS A 7 -8.32 19.20 -7.26
C CYS A 7 -7.23 20.27 -7.04
N HIS A 8 -6.38 20.53 -8.02
CA HIS A 8 -5.22 21.43 -7.90
C HIS A 8 -5.57 22.87 -7.55
N PRO A 9 -6.67 23.49 -8.07
CA PRO A 9 -7.06 24.83 -7.62
C PRO A 9 -7.31 24.93 -6.12
N GLY A 10 -7.78 23.82 -5.50
CA GLY A 10 -7.96 23.70 -4.05
C GLY A 10 -6.70 23.30 -3.29
N LYS A 11 -5.54 23.16 -3.96
CA LYS A 11 -4.28 22.63 -3.40
C LYS A 11 -4.42 21.22 -2.82
N VAL A 12 -5.29 20.39 -3.41
CA VAL A 12 -5.46 18.99 -3.04
C VAL A 12 -4.61 18.14 -3.97
N PRO A 13 -3.60 17.40 -3.45
CA PRO A 13 -2.79 16.51 -4.28
C PRO A 13 -3.59 15.32 -4.76
N VAL A 14 -3.22 14.81 -5.94
CA VAL A 14 -3.87 13.65 -6.57
C VAL A 14 -2.87 12.51 -6.72
N GLU A 15 -3.20 11.37 -6.12
CA GLU A 15 -2.52 10.10 -6.35
C GLU A 15 -3.27 9.30 -7.41
N ALA A 16 -2.54 8.66 -8.31
CA ALA A 16 -3.09 7.73 -9.28
C ALA A 16 -2.38 6.38 -9.21
N GLU A 17 -2.98 5.36 -9.80
CA GLU A 17 -2.40 4.04 -9.95
C GLU A 17 -2.33 3.68 -11.44
N LEU A 18 -1.20 3.12 -11.86
CA LEU A 18 -0.99 2.58 -13.21
C LEU A 18 -0.44 1.16 -13.14
N GLY A 19 -0.94 0.29 -14.00
CA GLY A 19 -0.71 -1.14 -13.92
C GLY A 19 -1.84 -1.84 -13.16
N LYS A 20 -1.71 -3.14 -13.00
CA LYS A 20 -2.71 -3.96 -12.28
C LYS A 20 -2.11 -4.44 -10.97
N VAL A 21 -2.61 -3.92 -9.85
CA VAL A 21 -2.36 -4.52 -8.55
C VAL A 21 -3.36 -5.67 -8.38
N GLY A 22 -2.86 -6.91 -8.38
CA GLY A 22 -3.71 -8.10 -8.28
C GLY A 22 -4.51 -8.15 -6.98
N GLY A 23 -5.45 -9.10 -6.87
CA GLY A 23 -6.24 -9.34 -5.64
C GLY A 23 -7.69 -8.86 -5.72
N LYS A 24 -8.40 -8.97 -4.59
CA LYS A 24 -9.82 -8.62 -4.48
C LYS A 24 -9.98 -7.35 -3.64
N GLU A 25 -9.75 -6.20 -4.17
CA GLU A 25 -10.32 -4.96 -3.61
C GLU A 25 -11.34 -4.36 -4.56
N ASP A 26 -11.16 -4.56 -5.88
CA ASP A 26 -12.15 -4.20 -6.89
C ASP A 26 -12.57 -5.47 -7.64
N ASP A 27 -13.85 -5.56 -8.03
CA ASP A 27 -14.43 -6.68 -8.80
C ASP A 27 -13.91 -6.78 -10.25
N LEU A 28 -12.71 -6.29 -10.51
CA LEU A 28 -12.05 -6.32 -11.81
C LEU A 28 -11.18 -7.57 -11.91
N ASP A 29 -11.66 -8.59 -12.60
CA ASP A 29 -10.85 -9.72 -13.06
C ASP A 29 -9.72 -9.20 -13.95
N GLY A 30 -8.48 -9.35 -13.48
CA GLY A 30 -7.30 -9.06 -14.29
C GLY A 30 -7.21 -10.04 -15.47
N GLY A 31 -7.40 -9.55 -16.68
CA GLY A 31 -7.12 -10.34 -17.88
C GLY A 31 -5.66 -10.77 -18.00
N ASP A 32 -5.35 -11.62 -18.99
CA ASP A 32 -4.04 -12.23 -19.26
C ASP A 32 -2.91 -11.26 -19.67
N ASP A 33 -3.13 -9.96 -19.61
CA ASP A 33 -2.14 -8.94 -19.93
C ASP A 33 -1.11 -8.78 -18.81
N ASN A 34 0.10 -8.35 -19.18
CA ASN A 34 1.18 -8.05 -18.24
C ASN A 34 0.68 -7.14 -17.08
N PRO A 35 0.69 -7.61 -15.83
CA PRO A 35 0.17 -6.84 -14.70
C PRO A 35 1.11 -5.70 -14.27
N TYR A 36 2.35 -5.70 -14.77
CA TYR A 36 3.37 -4.75 -14.35
C TYR A 36 3.23 -3.42 -15.08
N THR A 37 3.56 -2.34 -14.40
CA THR A 37 3.62 -1.00 -15.00
C THR A 37 4.78 -0.94 -16.00
N ASP A 38 4.49 -0.55 -17.24
CA ASP A 38 5.53 -0.23 -18.21
C ASP A 38 6.16 1.13 -17.88
N PRO A 39 7.50 1.25 -17.84
CA PRO A 39 8.15 2.51 -17.50
C PRO A 39 7.82 3.67 -18.42
N GLN A 40 7.72 3.44 -19.74
CA GLN A 40 7.41 4.51 -20.70
C GLN A 40 5.95 4.95 -20.60
N GLU A 41 5.02 4.00 -20.38
CA GLU A 41 3.62 4.32 -20.10
C GLU A 41 3.48 5.12 -18.80
N ALA A 42 4.26 4.80 -17.74
CA ALA A 42 4.27 5.56 -16.50
C ALA A 42 4.68 7.01 -16.71
N LYS A 43 5.74 7.25 -17.48
CA LYS A 43 6.18 8.60 -17.84
C LYS A 43 5.12 9.36 -18.61
N GLU A 44 4.58 8.78 -19.69
CA GLU A 44 3.53 9.41 -20.49
C GLU A 44 2.28 9.70 -19.66
N PHE A 45 1.89 8.78 -18.78
CA PHE A 45 0.74 8.96 -17.89
C PHE A 45 0.92 10.17 -16.97
N VAL A 46 2.08 10.29 -16.31
CA VAL A 46 2.37 11.42 -15.43
C VAL A 46 2.37 12.75 -16.18
N GLU A 47 3.06 12.81 -17.32
CA GLU A 47 3.13 14.02 -18.16
C GLU A 47 1.75 14.47 -18.67
N ARG A 48 0.88 13.53 -19.05
CA ARG A 48 -0.46 13.83 -19.57
C ARG A 48 -1.48 14.15 -18.49
N THR A 49 -1.34 13.57 -17.31
CA THR A 49 -2.33 13.72 -16.23
C THR A 49 -1.98 14.81 -15.25
N GLY A 50 -0.70 15.00 -14.96
CA GLY A 50 -0.21 15.96 -13.97
C GLY A 50 -0.54 15.52 -12.54
N VAL A 51 -0.60 14.23 -12.24
CA VAL A 51 -0.78 13.71 -10.87
C VAL A 51 0.44 13.97 -10.01
N ASP A 52 0.25 14.04 -8.70
CA ASP A 52 1.30 14.41 -7.75
C ASP A 52 2.08 13.20 -7.20
N SER A 53 1.50 12.01 -7.27
CA SER A 53 2.15 10.75 -6.94
C SER A 53 1.56 9.61 -7.76
N LEU A 54 2.38 8.55 -7.99
CA LEU A 54 1.99 7.41 -8.81
C LEU A 54 2.23 6.09 -8.07
N ALA A 55 1.16 5.33 -7.88
CA ALA A 55 1.26 3.93 -7.49
C ALA A 55 1.55 3.06 -8.71
N VAL A 56 2.52 2.14 -8.56
CA VAL A 56 3.03 1.32 -9.65
C VAL A 56 2.84 -0.17 -9.39
N GLY A 57 2.38 -0.90 -10.39
CA GLY A 57 2.23 -2.35 -10.36
C GLY A 57 3.58 -3.03 -10.59
N ILE A 58 4.17 -3.57 -9.55
CA ILE A 58 5.46 -4.29 -9.60
C ILE A 58 5.36 -5.72 -9.06
N GLY A 59 4.15 -6.28 -8.99
CA GLY A 59 3.91 -7.66 -8.54
C GLY A 59 3.32 -7.78 -7.13
N THR A 60 2.87 -6.67 -6.55
CA THR A 60 2.05 -6.69 -5.34
C THR A 60 0.59 -7.00 -5.65
N ALA A 61 -0.17 -7.41 -4.62
CA ALA A 61 -1.60 -7.68 -4.73
C ALA A 61 -2.35 -7.24 -3.48
N HIS A 62 -3.59 -6.80 -3.66
CA HIS A 62 -4.48 -6.49 -2.54
C HIS A 62 -5.03 -7.76 -1.87
N GLY A 63 -5.20 -7.72 -0.56
CA GLY A 63 -5.76 -8.84 0.20
C GLY A 63 -4.70 -9.76 0.81
N VAL A 64 -5.07 -11.03 1.01
CA VAL A 64 -4.18 -12.06 1.58
C VAL A 64 -3.47 -12.80 0.45
N TYR A 65 -2.15 -12.79 0.45
CA TYR A 65 -1.36 -13.55 -0.52
C TYR A 65 -1.57 -15.06 -0.36
N LYS A 66 -1.67 -15.78 -1.48
CA LYS A 66 -1.70 -17.24 -1.52
C LYS A 66 -0.30 -17.87 -1.59
N GLY A 67 0.73 -17.06 -1.66
CA GLY A 67 2.13 -17.44 -1.76
C GLY A 67 3.03 -16.23 -1.55
N GLU A 68 4.34 -16.41 -1.66
CA GLU A 68 5.30 -15.31 -1.52
C GLU A 68 5.21 -14.36 -2.73
N PRO A 69 5.02 -13.05 -2.53
CA PRO A 69 4.99 -12.09 -3.62
C PRO A 69 6.36 -11.97 -4.30
N LYS A 70 6.36 -11.94 -5.64
CA LYS A 70 7.58 -11.78 -6.46
C LYS A 70 7.63 -10.39 -7.04
N LEU A 71 8.34 -9.48 -6.37
CA LEU A 71 8.43 -8.09 -6.77
C LEU A 71 9.46 -7.90 -7.90
N GLN A 72 9.11 -7.02 -8.85
CA GLN A 72 9.93 -6.66 -10.01
C GLN A 72 10.76 -5.40 -9.70
N PHE A 73 11.82 -5.56 -8.94
CA PHE A 73 12.67 -4.45 -8.50
C PHE A 73 13.33 -3.69 -9.66
N ASP A 74 13.67 -4.38 -10.76
CA ASP A 74 14.29 -3.74 -11.92
C ASP A 74 13.30 -2.83 -12.66
N ILE A 75 12.04 -3.23 -12.76
CA ILE A 75 10.96 -2.39 -13.29
C ILE A 75 10.81 -1.13 -12.43
N LEU A 76 10.80 -1.28 -11.09
CA LEU A 76 10.72 -0.13 -10.18
C LEU A 76 11.89 0.84 -10.41
N SER A 77 13.12 0.34 -10.54
CA SER A 77 14.30 1.17 -10.81
C SER A 77 14.17 1.91 -12.15
N GLN A 78 13.74 1.24 -13.21
CA GLN A 78 13.53 1.85 -14.53
C GLN A 78 12.46 2.94 -14.48
N ILE A 79 11.34 2.71 -13.76
CA ILE A 79 10.31 3.74 -13.57
C ILE A 79 10.91 4.94 -12.82
N ARG A 80 11.66 4.72 -11.73
CA ARG A 80 12.25 5.78 -10.92
C ARG A 80 13.25 6.65 -11.70
N GLU A 81 13.96 6.06 -12.67
CA GLU A 81 14.91 6.81 -13.51
C GLU A 81 14.24 7.85 -14.41
N ILE A 82 12.99 7.65 -14.80
CA ILE A 82 12.30 8.47 -15.80
C ILE A 82 11.03 9.17 -15.30
N VAL A 83 10.61 8.89 -14.06
CA VAL A 83 9.44 9.49 -13.39
C VAL A 83 9.91 10.25 -12.16
N ASP A 84 9.74 11.57 -12.15
CA ASP A 84 10.27 12.45 -11.10
C ASP A 84 9.35 12.58 -9.88
N ILE A 85 8.05 12.31 -10.01
CA ILE A 85 7.11 12.40 -8.89
C ILE A 85 7.28 11.24 -7.90
N PRO A 86 6.79 11.39 -6.64
CA PRO A 86 6.80 10.33 -5.65
C PRO A 86 6.13 9.04 -6.14
N LEU A 87 6.81 7.90 -5.95
CA LEU A 87 6.27 6.57 -6.25
C LEU A 87 5.64 5.94 -5.01
N VAL A 88 4.56 5.21 -5.21
CA VAL A 88 3.75 4.59 -4.14
C VAL A 88 3.67 3.07 -4.35
N LEU A 89 3.71 2.32 -3.26
CA LEU A 89 3.52 0.87 -3.24
C LEU A 89 2.15 0.54 -2.63
N HIS A 90 1.24 0.01 -3.46
CA HIS A 90 -0.03 -0.56 -3.02
C HIS A 90 0.10 -2.08 -2.77
N GLY A 91 -0.88 -2.68 -2.09
CA GLY A 91 -0.90 -4.12 -1.83
C GLY A 91 0.25 -4.61 -0.95
N THR A 92 0.74 -3.80 -0.02
CA THR A 92 1.95 -4.09 0.76
C THR A 92 1.71 -5.06 1.92
N SER A 93 0.46 -5.27 2.34
CA SER A 93 0.12 -6.25 3.40
C SER A 93 0.58 -7.66 3.00
N GLY A 94 1.39 -8.30 3.86
CA GLY A 94 1.95 -9.63 3.60
C GLY A 94 3.22 -9.65 2.73
N VAL A 95 3.73 -8.49 2.29
CA VAL A 95 5.05 -8.38 1.66
C VAL A 95 6.13 -8.45 2.74
N PRO A 96 7.21 -9.25 2.56
CA PRO A 96 8.35 -9.29 3.49
C PRO A 96 8.95 -7.90 3.74
N ASP A 97 9.35 -7.64 4.98
CA ASP A 97 9.87 -6.32 5.38
C ASP A 97 11.12 -5.93 4.58
N GLU A 98 12.00 -6.87 4.30
CA GLU A 98 13.21 -6.67 3.49
C GLU A 98 12.89 -6.26 2.06
N ALA A 99 11.80 -6.81 1.50
CA ALA A 99 11.35 -6.44 0.16
C ALA A 99 10.74 -5.02 0.13
N VAL A 100 10.04 -4.62 1.19
CA VAL A 100 9.56 -3.24 1.34
C VAL A 100 10.72 -2.27 1.48
N GLU A 101 11.72 -2.58 2.32
CA GLU A 101 12.94 -1.77 2.46
C GLU A 101 13.68 -1.62 1.13
N GLU A 102 13.76 -2.70 0.33
CA GLU A 102 14.38 -2.65 -1.00
C GLU A 102 13.58 -1.75 -1.96
N CYS A 103 12.24 -1.81 -1.95
CA CYS A 103 11.40 -0.88 -2.71
C CYS A 103 11.67 0.59 -2.31
N ILE A 104 11.80 0.86 -1.02
CA ILE A 104 12.08 2.22 -0.52
C ILE A 104 13.46 2.71 -1.00
N LYS A 105 14.49 1.86 -0.94
CA LYS A 105 15.84 2.19 -1.47
C LYS A 105 15.79 2.52 -2.97
N ARG A 106 14.86 1.92 -3.71
CA ARG A 106 14.68 2.13 -5.15
C ARG A 106 13.69 3.25 -5.50
N GLY A 107 13.20 4.00 -4.50
CA GLY A 107 12.47 5.24 -4.73
C GLY A 107 10.99 5.22 -4.37
N ILE A 108 10.48 4.16 -3.75
CA ILE A 108 9.14 4.21 -3.13
C ILE A 108 9.17 5.20 -1.96
N CYS A 109 8.24 6.14 -1.98
CA CYS A 109 8.12 7.20 -0.98
C CYS A 109 6.94 7.01 -0.02
N LYS A 110 5.94 6.21 -0.41
CA LYS A 110 4.73 5.92 0.36
C LYS A 110 4.35 4.45 0.20
N VAL A 111 3.90 3.82 1.28
CA VAL A 111 3.41 2.44 1.28
C VAL A 111 2.03 2.36 1.91
N ASN A 112 1.14 1.54 1.36
CA ASN A 112 -0.22 1.36 1.86
C ASN A 112 -0.39 -0.03 2.48
N TYR A 113 -0.78 -0.06 3.75
CA TYR A 113 -1.15 -1.27 4.49
C TYR A 113 -2.64 -1.22 4.86
N ALA A 114 -3.41 -2.24 4.53
CA ALA A 114 -4.83 -2.35 4.90
C ALA A 114 -5.15 -3.71 5.52
N THR A 115 -4.91 -4.81 4.80
CA THR A 115 -5.30 -6.16 5.21
C THR A 115 -4.66 -6.57 6.53
N ASP A 116 -3.37 -6.33 6.72
CA ASP A 116 -2.68 -6.67 7.96
C ASP A 116 -3.21 -5.88 9.16
N LEU A 117 -3.66 -4.62 8.97
CA LEU A 117 -4.29 -3.84 10.02
C LEU A 117 -5.62 -4.45 10.45
N ARG A 118 -6.42 -4.93 9.47
CA ARG A 118 -7.68 -5.63 9.74
C ARG A 118 -7.44 -6.93 10.50
N ILE A 119 -6.42 -7.70 10.09
CA ILE A 119 -6.01 -8.94 10.77
C ILE A 119 -5.55 -8.64 12.20
N ALA A 120 -4.68 -7.66 12.40
CA ALA A 120 -4.19 -7.26 13.72
C ALA A 120 -5.35 -6.86 14.65
N PHE A 121 -6.27 -6.04 14.15
CA PHE A 121 -7.46 -5.64 14.91
C PHE A 121 -8.32 -6.85 15.32
N THR A 122 -8.62 -7.72 14.36
CA THR A 122 -9.45 -8.91 14.59
C THR A 122 -8.81 -9.87 15.57
N ASN A 123 -7.50 -10.08 15.48
CA ASN A 123 -6.75 -10.93 16.40
C ASN A 123 -6.80 -10.40 17.85
N GLY A 124 -6.61 -9.08 18.03
CA GLY A 124 -6.70 -8.46 19.34
C GLY A 124 -8.11 -8.56 19.94
N LEU A 125 -9.13 -8.37 19.11
CA LEU A 125 -10.52 -8.50 19.51
C LEU A 125 -10.84 -9.94 19.93
N ASN A 126 -10.50 -10.92 19.09
CA ASN A 126 -10.77 -12.34 19.34
C ASN A 126 -10.05 -12.83 20.61
N LYS A 127 -8.79 -12.44 20.80
CA LYS A 127 -8.03 -12.76 22.01
C LYS A 127 -8.73 -12.23 23.25
N TYR A 128 -9.12 -10.95 23.23
CA TYR A 128 -9.80 -10.32 24.38
C TYR A 128 -11.12 -11.03 24.72
N LEU A 129 -11.96 -11.35 23.71
CA LEU A 129 -13.24 -12.02 23.93
C LEU A 129 -13.06 -13.46 24.46
N ALA A 130 -12.03 -14.17 24.00
CA ALA A 130 -11.71 -15.50 24.52
C ALA A 130 -11.29 -15.47 26.00
N GLU A 131 -10.54 -14.45 26.41
CA GLU A 131 -10.12 -14.26 27.81
C GLU A 131 -11.22 -13.66 28.70
N ASN A 132 -12.24 -13.00 28.11
CA ASN A 132 -13.31 -12.30 28.82
C ASN A 132 -14.68 -12.61 28.18
N PRO A 133 -15.19 -13.84 28.26
CA PRO A 133 -16.37 -14.29 27.52
C PRO A 133 -17.66 -13.54 27.86
N ASP A 134 -17.78 -13.01 29.08
CA ASP A 134 -18.95 -12.27 29.55
C ASP A 134 -18.93 -10.78 29.16
N THR A 135 -17.93 -10.33 28.38
CA THR A 135 -17.83 -8.94 27.97
C THR A 135 -18.86 -8.58 26.92
N ILE A 136 -19.72 -7.61 27.25
CA ILE A 136 -20.72 -7.04 26.33
C ILE A 136 -20.38 -5.62 25.85
N ASP A 137 -19.37 -4.97 26.46
CA ASP A 137 -19.01 -3.60 26.14
C ASP A 137 -18.03 -3.53 24.95
N PRO A 138 -18.47 -2.99 23.79
CA PRO A 138 -17.64 -2.88 22.59
C PRO A 138 -16.41 -1.99 22.79
N LYS A 139 -16.41 -1.05 23.71
CA LYS A 139 -15.23 -0.21 23.99
C LYS A 139 -14.05 -1.05 24.48
N LYS A 140 -14.29 -2.10 25.27
CA LYS A 140 -13.24 -2.96 25.83
C LYS A 140 -12.56 -3.80 24.77
N TYR A 141 -13.33 -4.60 24.00
CA TYR A 141 -12.72 -5.46 22.97
C TYR A 141 -12.19 -4.67 21.76
N SER A 142 -12.83 -3.53 21.43
CA SER A 142 -12.27 -2.65 20.41
C SER A 142 -10.97 -1.97 20.85
N ALA A 143 -10.80 -1.70 22.16
CA ALA A 143 -9.54 -1.19 22.68
C ALA A 143 -8.40 -2.21 22.49
N ALA A 144 -8.64 -3.49 22.75
CA ALA A 144 -7.68 -4.55 22.51
C ALA A 144 -7.30 -4.67 21.02
N GLY A 145 -8.29 -4.57 20.13
CA GLY A 145 -8.04 -4.52 18.68
C GLY A 145 -7.16 -3.33 18.28
N ARG A 146 -7.45 -2.14 18.78
CA ARG A 146 -6.63 -0.93 18.50
C ARG A 146 -5.20 -1.05 19.00
N GLU A 147 -4.96 -1.67 20.14
CA GLU A 147 -3.58 -1.88 20.63
C GLU A 147 -2.76 -2.79 19.73
N GLU A 148 -3.35 -3.84 19.15
CA GLU A 148 -2.64 -4.69 18.19
C GLU A 148 -2.37 -3.94 16.87
N VAL A 149 -3.33 -3.13 16.38
CA VAL A 149 -3.09 -2.24 15.22
C VAL A 149 -1.96 -1.27 15.50
N LYS A 150 -1.94 -0.64 16.68
CA LYS A 150 -0.86 0.28 17.09
C LYS A 150 0.51 -0.40 17.07
N LYS A 151 0.64 -1.60 17.62
CA LYS A 151 1.89 -2.37 17.60
C LYS A 151 2.34 -2.65 16.17
N TYR A 152 1.41 -3.07 15.31
CA TYR A 152 1.69 -3.32 13.91
C TYR A 152 2.18 -2.06 13.19
N VAL A 153 1.46 -0.94 13.32
CA VAL A 153 1.85 0.34 12.71
C VAL A 153 3.24 0.78 13.17
N MET A 154 3.53 0.69 14.47
CA MET A 154 4.85 1.03 15.01
C MET A 154 5.97 0.16 14.44
N SER A 155 5.72 -1.13 14.16
CA SER A 155 6.69 -2.00 13.48
C SER A 155 6.93 -1.53 12.03
N LYS A 156 5.88 -1.20 11.29
CA LYS A 156 5.99 -0.73 9.90
C LYS A 156 6.61 0.66 9.78
N MET A 157 6.42 1.54 10.76
CA MET A 157 7.15 2.81 10.83
C MET A 157 8.67 2.61 10.90
N LYS A 158 9.15 1.54 11.55
CA LYS A 158 10.58 1.19 11.56
C LYS A 158 11.03 0.74 10.18
N VAL A 159 10.29 -0.18 9.55
CA VAL A 159 10.57 -0.68 8.18
C VAL A 159 10.61 0.47 7.18
N CYS A 160 9.65 1.39 7.28
CA CYS A 160 9.58 2.57 6.41
C CYS A 160 10.63 3.64 6.75
N GLY A 161 11.44 3.47 7.79
CA GLY A 161 12.45 4.44 8.20
C GLY A 161 11.89 5.80 8.61
N SER A 162 10.60 5.85 9.03
CA SER A 162 9.89 7.11 9.38
C SER A 162 9.96 7.47 10.87
N VAL A 163 10.55 6.61 11.71
CA VAL A 163 10.70 6.87 13.15
C VAL A 163 11.58 8.10 13.38
N GLY A 164 11.07 9.06 14.16
CA GLY A 164 11.78 10.29 14.51
C GLY A 164 11.90 11.31 13.38
N LYS A 165 11.08 11.19 12.34
CA LYS A 165 11.08 12.12 11.18
C LYS A 165 9.84 13.00 11.08
N ALA A 166 8.99 12.99 12.10
CA ALA A 166 7.83 13.89 12.22
C ALA A 166 8.21 15.15 13.01
#